data_8b4f2bf45944eee1fc77666b7e1a14e7
#
_entry.id   8b4f2bf45944eee1fc77666b7e1a14e7
#
_cell.length_a   1.000
_cell.length_b   1.000
_cell.length_c   1.000
_cell.angle_alpha   90.00
_cell.angle_beta   90.00
_cell.angle_gamma   90.00
#
_symmetry.space_group_name_H-M   'P 1'
#
loop_
_entity.id
_entity.type
_entity.pdbx_description
1 polymer ?
#
loop_
_entity_poly.entity_id
_entity_poly.type
_entity_poly.pdbx_seq_one_letter_code
_entity_poly.pdbx_strand_id
1 'polypeptide(L)'
;MKLTLTGASVALLLSSSAILANDSVHEAVANPAQMALPTMDYANTRYSELDQINRDNVGDMRVAWTFSTGVLRGHEGAPLVIGDVMYVHTPFPNNVFALDLNDNGRIIWRYEPVQDPSVIAVMCCDTVNRGLAYADGMIFLPQADTTVVALDAASGEVKWSTKIGDPAIGETLTMATMPVKDKLMVGISGGEYGVRGRVTALNLADGTEAWKAYSTGPDDEMLVDPETTTHLGKPIGADSSLNSWEGDQWKIGGGPIWGWFSYDPDLNLFYYGTGNPSTWNAAQRPGDNKWSMTIMARDADTGMAKWFYQMTPHDEWDYDGVNENILTDQEVDGQMRKLLTRFDRNGFA
;
A
#
# COMPACT_ATOMS: atom_id res chain seq x y z
N MET A 1 -44.48 50.37 -30.10
CA MET A 1 -43.22 50.21 -29.35
C MET A 1 -43.27 48.83 -28.78
N LYS A 2 -42.55 47.88 -29.42
CA LYS A 2 -42.45 46.46 -28.97
C LYS A 2 -41.12 46.31 -28.23
N LEU A 3 -41.16 45.99 -26.92
CA LEU A 3 -39.99 45.58 -26.15
C LEU A 3 -39.75 44.09 -26.37
N THR A 4 -38.61 43.75 -26.91
CA THR A 4 -38.05 42.40 -26.96
C THR A 4 -37.15 42.20 -25.75
N LEU A 5 -37.55 41.31 -24.82
CA LEU A 5 -36.67 40.81 -23.74
C LEU A 5 -35.81 39.69 -24.31
N THR A 6 -34.51 39.93 -24.36
CA THR A 6 -33.49 38.88 -24.59
C THR A 6 -33.12 38.27 -23.25
N GLY A 7 -33.54 37.03 -23.02
CA GLY A 7 -33.11 36.23 -21.87
C GLY A 7 -31.69 35.70 -22.11
N ALA A 8 -30.76 36.08 -21.25
CA ALA A 8 -29.45 35.51 -21.18
C ALA A 8 -29.48 34.24 -20.32
N SER A 9 -29.35 33.07 -20.92
CA SER A 9 -29.16 31.81 -20.20
C SER A 9 -27.71 31.73 -19.67
N VAL A 10 -27.53 31.83 -18.38
CA VAL A 10 -26.24 31.53 -17.72
C VAL A 10 -26.15 30.01 -17.61
N ALA A 11 -25.33 29.41 -18.45
CA ALA A 11 -24.95 28.01 -18.28
C ALA A 11 -23.96 27.90 -17.10
N LEU A 12 -24.42 27.32 -16.00
CA LEU A 12 -23.53 26.90 -14.91
C LEU A 12 -22.69 25.71 -15.42
N LEU A 13 -21.44 25.98 -15.76
CA LEU A 13 -20.45 24.93 -15.95
C LEU A 13 -20.11 24.39 -14.56
N LEU A 14 -20.72 23.26 -14.18
CA LEU A 14 -20.23 22.42 -13.11
C LEU A 14 -18.92 21.80 -13.61
N SER A 15 -17.79 22.40 -13.25
CA SER A 15 -16.50 21.74 -13.36
C SER A 15 -16.50 20.59 -12.33
N SER A 16 -16.72 19.37 -12.78
CA SER A 16 -16.32 18.20 -12.01
C SER A 16 -14.80 18.22 -11.95
N SER A 17 -14.23 18.76 -10.88
CA SER A 17 -12.82 18.48 -10.55
C SER A 17 -12.70 16.97 -10.42
N ALA A 18 -11.93 16.33 -11.29
CA ALA A 18 -11.55 14.95 -11.09
C ALA A 18 -10.86 14.87 -9.73
N ILE A 19 -11.35 14.01 -8.83
CA ILE A 19 -10.68 13.73 -7.57
C ILE A 19 -9.39 13.01 -7.93
N LEU A 20 -8.25 13.71 -7.86
CA LEU A 20 -6.94 13.20 -8.25
C LEU A 20 -6.28 12.40 -7.12
N ALA A 21 -6.66 12.66 -5.86
CA ALA A 21 -6.17 11.97 -4.66
C ALA A 21 -7.34 11.86 -3.65
N ASN A 22 -7.14 11.18 -2.52
CA ASN A 22 -8.06 11.31 -1.40
C ASN A 22 -7.84 12.68 -0.73
N ASP A 23 -8.87 13.49 -0.66
CA ASP A 23 -8.78 14.89 -0.20
C ASP A 23 -8.28 14.97 1.25
N SER A 24 -8.76 14.12 2.15
CA SER A 24 -8.36 14.14 3.56
C SER A 24 -6.91 13.71 3.78
N VAL A 25 -6.41 12.77 2.97
CA VAL A 25 -4.98 12.39 2.97
C VAL A 25 -4.15 13.53 2.43
N HIS A 26 -4.58 14.17 1.34
CA HIS A 26 -3.87 15.29 0.74
C HIS A 26 -3.76 16.48 1.71
N GLU A 27 -4.85 16.82 2.38
CA GLU A 27 -4.85 17.87 3.41
C GLU A 27 -3.93 17.53 4.60
N ALA A 28 -3.95 16.27 5.05
CA ALA A 28 -3.08 15.83 6.15
C ALA A 28 -1.60 15.86 5.74
N VAL A 29 -1.26 15.38 4.55
CA VAL A 29 0.12 15.39 4.02
C VAL A 29 0.63 16.82 3.82
N ALA A 30 -0.23 17.77 3.44
CA ALA A 30 0.14 19.19 3.31
C ALA A 30 0.45 19.89 4.64
N ASN A 31 0.09 19.28 5.78
CA ASN A 31 0.39 19.78 7.11
C ASN A 31 1.57 19.00 7.72
N PRO A 32 2.77 19.62 7.84
CA PRO A 32 3.97 18.92 8.33
C PRO A 32 3.84 18.40 9.77
N ALA A 33 2.85 18.86 10.55
CA ALA A 33 2.56 18.36 11.89
C ALA A 33 1.70 17.09 11.90
N GLN A 34 1.27 16.59 10.73
CA GLN A 34 0.45 15.40 10.60
C GLN A 34 1.17 14.29 9.84
N MET A 35 0.75 13.05 10.08
CA MET A 35 1.25 11.85 9.42
C MET A 35 0.09 10.89 9.18
N ALA A 36 -0.54 10.99 8.01
CA ALA A 36 -1.68 10.15 7.62
C ALA A 36 -1.27 8.81 7.00
N LEU A 37 -0.01 8.72 6.54
CA LEU A 37 0.59 7.54 5.93
C LEU A 37 1.92 7.21 6.62
N PRO A 38 2.29 5.95 6.79
CA PRO A 38 3.57 5.55 7.42
C PRO A 38 4.81 6.06 6.67
N THR A 39 4.65 6.37 5.39
CA THR A 39 5.70 6.87 4.49
C THR A 39 5.71 8.38 4.34
N MET A 40 4.93 9.10 5.13
CA MET A 40 4.69 10.55 5.16
C MET A 40 3.77 11.01 4.04
N ASP A 41 4.00 10.61 2.79
CA ASP A 41 3.25 11.04 1.61
C ASP A 41 3.03 9.91 0.59
N TYR A 42 2.29 10.19 -0.47
CA TYR A 42 2.04 9.26 -1.57
C TYR A 42 3.29 8.92 -2.39
N ALA A 43 4.32 9.74 -2.33
CA ALA A 43 5.58 9.57 -3.05
C ALA A 43 6.62 8.74 -2.29
N ASN A 44 6.31 8.32 -1.07
CA ASN A 44 7.22 7.59 -0.17
C ASN A 44 8.51 8.36 0.16
N THR A 45 8.43 9.69 0.26
CA THR A 45 9.63 10.49 0.50
C THR A 45 10.19 10.34 1.91
N ARG A 46 9.36 9.96 2.89
CA ARG A 46 9.71 9.90 4.32
C ARG A 46 10.36 11.20 4.81
N TYR A 47 10.07 12.29 4.14
CA TYR A 47 10.62 13.60 4.43
C TYR A 47 9.68 14.42 5.31
N SER A 48 10.20 15.06 6.34
CA SER A 48 9.47 15.97 7.22
C SER A 48 10.02 17.39 7.07
N GLU A 49 9.14 18.35 6.94
CA GLU A 49 9.50 19.80 6.96
C GLU A 49 9.63 20.37 8.38
N LEU A 50 9.41 19.54 9.42
CA LEU A 50 9.59 19.96 10.81
C LEU A 50 11.08 20.26 11.10
N ASP A 51 11.37 21.40 11.69
CA ASP A 51 12.72 21.89 11.95
C ASP A 51 13.03 22.19 13.43
N GLN A 52 12.06 21.91 14.34
CA GLN A 52 12.25 22.13 15.78
C GLN A 52 13.40 21.28 16.35
N ILE A 53 13.66 20.10 15.75
CA ILE A 53 14.82 19.27 16.08
C ILE A 53 15.81 19.39 14.93
N ASN A 54 17.01 19.86 15.25
CA ASN A 54 18.05 20.12 14.27
C ASN A 54 19.45 19.82 14.85
N ARG A 55 20.51 20.08 14.09
CA ARG A 55 21.90 19.78 14.49
C ARG A 55 22.35 20.43 15.78
N ASP A 56 21.79 21.62 16.11
CA ASP A 56 22.21 22.41 17.25
C ASP A 56 21.57 21.94 18.55
N ASN A 57 20.41 21.27 18.50
CA ASN A 57 19.63 20.91 19.69
C ASN A 57 19.32 19.40 19.83
N VAL A 58 19.62 18.55 18.83
CA VAL A 58 19.34 17.11 18.90
C VAL A 58 20.02 16.43 20.09
N GLY A 59 21.19 16.94 20.54
CA GLY A 59 21.90 16.43 21.72
C GLY A 59 21.18 16.71 23.04
N ASP A 60 20.26 17.68 23.07
CA ASP A 60 19.51 18.08 24.25
C ASP A 60 18.16 17.40 24.41
N MET A 61 17.81 16.50 23.48
CA MET A 61 16.55 15.75 23.54
C MET A 61 16.43 14.95 24.83
N ARG A 62 15.22 14.94 25.38
CA ARG A 62 14.86 14.16 26.58
C ARG A 62 13.57 13.41 26.30
N VAL A 63 13.41 12.25 26.94
CA VAL A 63 12.16 11.49 26.91
C VAL A 63 11.08 12.32 27.60
N ALA A 64 10.03 12.68 26.88
CA ALA A 64 8.87 13.40 27.42
C ALA A 64 7.94 12.44 28.16
N TRP A 65 7.63 11.32 27.55
CA TRP A 65 6.81 10.25 28.12
C TRP A 65 7.08 8.92 27.39
N THR A 66 6.56 7.83 27.91
CA THR A 66 6.67 6.48 27.33
C THR A 66 5.31 5.81 27.34
N PHE A 67 5.06 4.97 26.33
CA PHE A 67 3.86 4.16 26.22
C PHE A 67 4.26 2.69 26.02
N SER A 68 3.61 1.78 26.76
CA SER A 68 3.80 0.34 26.59
C SER A 68 2.59 -0.28 25.90
N THR A 69 2.81 -0.89 24.75
CA THR A 69 1.77 -1.60 23.99
C THR A 69 1.35 -2.92 24.64
N GLY A 70 2.17 -3.47 25.56
CA GLY A 70 1.96 -4.78 26.18
C GLY A 70 2.27 -5.97 25.27
N VAL A 71 2.77 -5.75 24.04
CA VAL A 71 3.09 -6.82 23.08
C VAL A 71 4.61 -6.93 22.91
N LEU A 72 5.16 -8.12 23.22
CA LEU A 72 6.60 -8.41 23.16
C LEU A 72 6.98 -9.09 21.83
N ARG A 73 6.76 -8.37 20.73
CA ARG A 73 7.08 -8.78 19.36
C ARG A 73 7.73 -7.62 18.61
N GLY A 74 8.33 -7.87 17.46
CA GLY A 74 8.93 -6.83 16.62
C GLY A 74 7.89 -5.81 16.14
N HIS A 75 8.06 -4.54 16.50
CA HIS A 75 7.22 -3.41 16.05
C HIS A 75 7.91 -2.74 14.86
N GLU A 76 7.38 -2.94 13.65
CA GLU A 76 7.93 -2.37 12.40
C GLU A 76 7.14 -1.16 11.90
N GLY A 77 5.94 -0.93 12.43
CA GLY A 77 5.06 0.13 11.95
C GLY A 77 5.36 1.49 12.57
N ALA A 78 5.28 2.53 11.76
CA ALA A 78 5.31 3.90 12.24
C ALA A 78 3.95 4.32 12.83
N PRO A 79 3.91 5.17 13.89
CA PRO A 79 2.66 5.76 14.35
C PRO A 79 2.09 6.71 13.30
N LEU A 80 0.77 6.93 13.31
CA LEU A 80 0.15 8.04 12.60
C LEU A 80 -0.12 9.19 13.58
N VAL A 81 -0.17 10.42 13.08
CA VAL A 81 -0.53 11.61 13.86
C VAL A 81 -1.55 12.43 13.07
N ILE A 82 -2.74 12.59 13.61
CA ILE A 82 -3.81 13.42 13.03
C ILE A 82 -4.31 14.38 14.11
N GLY A 83 -4.09 15.67 13.89
CA GLY A 83 -4.31 16.67 14.93
C GLY A 83 -3.46 16.37 16.18
N ASP A 84 -4.10 16.33 17.32
CA ASP A 84 -3.46 16.06 18.62
C ASP A 84 -3.53 14.57 19.03
N VAL A 85 -3.84 13.67 18.11
CA VAL A 85 -3.98 12.23 18.38
C VAL A 85 -2.92 11.45 17.65
N MET A 86 -2.19 10.61 18.40
CA MET A 86 -1.26 9.62 17.86
C MET A 86 -1.94 8.24 17.85
N TYR A 87 -1.93 7.57 16.69
CA TYR A 87 -2.42 6.21 16.56
C TYR A 87 -1.24 5.26 16.49
N VAL A 88 -1.21 4.32 17.43
CA VAL A 88 -0.16 3.29 17.56
C VAL A 88 -0.82 1.92 17.40
N HIS A 89 -0.19 1.06 16.61
CA HIS A 89 -0.64 -0.31 16.46
C HIS A 89 0.43 -1.31 16.92
N THR A 90 0.03 -2.56 17.07
CA THR A 90 0.95 -3.64 17.41
C THR A 90 1.09 -4.65 16.27
N PRO A 91 2.18 -5.44 16.24
CA PRO A 91 2.16 -6.73 15.57
C PRO A 91 1.00 -7.58 16.10
N PHE A 92 0.85 -8.84 15.66
CA PHE A 92 -0.19 -9.69 16.25
C PHE A 92 -0.21 -9.54 17.79
N PRO A 93 -1.39 -9.30 18.40
CA PRO A 93 -2.75 -9.45 17.88
C PRO A 93 -3.34 -8.23 17.16
N ASN A 94 -2.55 -7.25 16.71
CA ASN A 94 -2.94 -6.06 15.96
C ASN A 94 -3.84 -5.09 16.77
N ASN A 95 -3.49 -4.87 18.02
CA ASN A 95 -4.16 -3.85 18.84
C ASN A 95 -3.88 -2.47 18.26
N VAL A 96 -4.87 -1.56 18.38
CA VAL A 96 -4.72 -0.14 18.02
C VAL A 96 -5.04 0.72 19.24
N PHE A 97 -4.23 1.75 19.44
CA PHE A 97 -4.39 2.73 20.52
C PHE A 97 -4.44 4.13 19.91
N ALA A 98 -5.39 4.95 20.31
CA ALA A 98 -5.39 6.39 20.10
C ALA A 98 -4.90 7.07 21.39
N LEU A 99 -3.82 7.84 21.26
CA LEU A 99 -3.12 8.49 22.36
C LEU A 99 -3.24 10.01 22.26
N ASP A 100 -3.60 10.66 23.36
CA ASP A 100 -3.70 12.12 23.47
C ASP A 100 -2.30 12.73 23.64
N LEU A 101 -1.84 13.48 22.65
CA LEU A 101 -0.53 14.13 22.67
C LEU A 101 -0.45 15.30 23.67
N ASN A 102 -1.60 15.89 24.04
CA ASN A 102 -1.68 16.97 25.02
C ASN A 102 -1.73 16.45 26.48
N ASP A 103 -1.90 15.14 26.67
CA ASP A 103 -1.99 14.52 28.00
C ASP A 103 -1.03 13.31 28.14
N ASN A 104 0.25 13.52 27.79
CA ASN A 104 1.34 12.56 27.95
C ASN A 104 1.05 11.15 27.39
N GLY A 105 0.31 11.06 26.28
CA GLY A 105 -0.04 9.80 25.64
C GLY A 105 -1.13 9.02 26.40
N ARG A 106 -2.02 9.71 27.12
CA ARG A 106 -3.20 9.08 27.71
C ARG A 106 -4.03 8.41 26.62
N ILE A 107 -4.46 7.17 26.89
CA ILE A 107 -5.32 6.42 25.96
C ILE A 107 -6.68 7.12 25.85
N ILE A 108 -7.06 7.53 24.64
CA ILE A 108 -8.41 8.02 24.31
C ILE A 108 -9.33 6.82 24.09
N TRP A 109 -8.92 5.91 23.22
CA TRP A 109 -9.59 4.65 22.97
C TRP A 109 -8.58 3.56 22.59
N ARG A 110 -9.02 2.31 22.65
CA ARG A 110 -8.27 1.16 22.15
C ARG A 110 -9.19 0.19 21.41
N TYR A 111 -8.65 -0.45 20.40
CA TYR A 111 -9.26 -1.56 19.67
C TYR A 111 -8.42 -2.81 19.88
N GLU A 112 -9.03 -3.88 20.35
CA GLU A 112 -8.37 -5.16 20.63
C GLU A 112 -9.10 -6.26 19.85
N PRO A 113 -8.65 -6.63 18.63
CA PRO A 113 -9.31 -7.65 17.84
C PRO A 113 -9.15 -9.04 18.44
N VAL A 114 -10.16 -9.87 18.22
CA VAL A 114 -10.09 -11.30 18.55
C VAL A 114 -9.75 -12.06 17.28
N GLN A 115 -8.55 -12.62 17.22
CA GLN A 115 -8.05 -13.40 16.10
C GLN A 115 -7.67 -14.81 16.57
N ASP A 116 -7.78 -15.80 15.66
CA ASP A 116 -7.28 -17.14 15.93
C ASP A 116 -5.74 -17.12 15.95
N PRO A 117 -5.10 -17.49 17.07
CA PRO A 117 -3.65 -17.49 17.16
C PRO A 117 -2.94 -18.50 16.24
N SER A 118 -3.68 -19.41 15.61
CA SER A 118 -3.12 -20.33 14.61
C SER A 118 -2.53 -19.60 13.40
N VAL A 119 -2.96 -18.36 13.12
CA VAL A 119 -2.38 -17.53 12.07
C VAL A 119 -0.88 -17.26 12.28
N ILE A 120 -0.40 -17.25 13.52
CA ILE A 120 1.02 -17.04 13.85
C ILE A 120 1.91 -18.08 13.15
N ALA A 121 1.43 -19.31 13.01
CA ALA A 121 2.20 -20.40 12.40
C ALA A 121 2.45 -20.21 10.89
N VAL A 122 1.67 -19.35 10.23
CA VAL A 122 1.78 -19.06 8.78
C VAL A 122 2.24 -17.61 8.52
N MET A 123 2.63 -16.87 9.55
CA MET A 123 3.32 -15.60 9.37
C MET A 123 4.82 -15.82 9.24
N CYS A 124 5.43 -15.29 8.20
CA CYS A 124 6.88 -15.27 8.07
C CYS A 124 7.48 -14.16 8.95
N CYS A 125 8.67 -14.45 9.49
CA CYS A 125 9.61 -13.41 9.94
C CYS A 125 9.08 -12.57 11.10
N ASP A 126 8.51 -13.22 12.13
CA ASP A 126 7.72 -12.66 13.22
C ASP A 126 6.30 -12.23 12.76
N THR A 127 5.51 -11.71 13.68
CA THR A 127 4.09 -11.40 13.51
C THR A 127 3.86 -9.93 13.16
N VAL A 128 4.68 -9.41 12.25
CA VAL A 128 4.77 -7.97 11.98
C VAL A 128 3.52 -7.37 11.35
N ASN A 129 3.33 -6.07 11.60
CA ASN A 129 2.40 -5.21 10.90
C ASN A 129 3.10 -3.88 10.61
N ARG A 130 3.15 -3.45 9.34
CA ARG A 130 3.97 -2.29 8.92
C ARG A 130 3.27 -0.96 9.01
N GLY A 131 1.96 -0.93 9.25
CA GLY A 131 1.34 0.36 9.46
C GLY A 131 -0.17 0.40 9.34
N LEU A 132 -0.70 1.45 9.92
CA LEU A 132 -2.06 1.94 9.71
C LEU A 132 -2.06 2.92 8.54
N ALA A 133 -3.24 3.27 8.06
CA ALA A 133 -3.45 4.42 7.19
C ALA A 133 -4.67 5.23 7.68
N TYR A 134 -4.71 6.52 7.36
CA TYR A 134 -5.84 7.39 7.67
C TYR A 134 -6.44 7.96 6.40
N ALA A 135 -7.77 7.96 6.31
CA ALA A 135 -8.53 8.75 5.35
C ALA A 135 -9.97 8.94 5.84
N ASP A 136 -10.57 10.07 5.51
CA ASP A 136 -12.00 10.38 5.71
C ASP A 136 -12.50 10.13 7.15
N GLY A 137 -11.67 10.46 8.16
CA GLY A 137 -12.00 10.24 9.56
C GLY A 137 -11.93 8.79 10.02
N MET A 138 -11.30 7.90 9.24
CA MET A 138 -11.14 6.49 9.56
C MET A 138 -9.68 6.08 9.65
N ILE A 139 -9.39 5.11 10.53
CA ILE A 139 -8.12 4.41 10.62
C ILE A 139 -8.28 3.02 10.02
N PHE A 140 -7.43 2.68 9.06
CA PHE A 140 -7.46 1.37 8.40
C PHE A 140 -6.38 0.47 8.97
N LEU A 141 -6.79 -0.72 9.41
CA LEU A 141 -5.94 -1.73 10.01
C LEU A 141 -6.00 -3.02 9.18
N PRO A 142 -4.91 -3.47 8.56
CA PRO A 142 -4.79 -4.83 8.06
C PRO A 142 -4.43 -5.76 9.22
N GLN A 143 -5.25 -6.78 9.48
CA GLN A 143 -5.00 -7.77 10.52
C GLN A 143 -4.31 -9.01 9.97
N ALA A 144 -3.55 -9.69 10.81
CA ALA A 144 -2.80 -10.88 10.44
C ALA A 144 -3.67 -11.98 9.80
N ASP A 145 -4.91 -12.13 10.25
CA ASP A 145 -5.88 -13.12 9.77
C ASP A 145 -6.55 -12.76 8.44
N THR A 146 -6.01 -11.80 7.71
CA THR A 146 -6.51 -11.26 6.43
C THR A 146 -7.79 -10.44 6.51
N THR A 147 -8.18 -10.02 7.70
CA THR A 147 -9.28 -9.07 7.89
C THR A 147 -8.75 -7.64 7.79
N VAL A 148 -9.38 -6.81 6.96
CA VAL A 148 -9.15 -5.37 6.90
C VAL A 148 -10.28 -4.68 7.64
N VAL A 149 -9.93 -3.80 8.59
CA VAL A 149 -10.89 -3.11 9.46
C VAL A 149 -10.74 -1.61 9.28
N ALA A 150 -11.87 -0.91 9.12
CA ALA A 150 -11.94 0.54 9.25
C ALA A 150 -12.50 0.90 10.63
N LEU A 151 -11.74 1.68 11.38
CA LEU A 151 -12.12 2.20 12.69
C LEU A 151 -12.44 3.69 12.56
N ASP A 152 -13.49 4.15 13.23
CA ASP A 152 -13.72 5.58 13.42
C ASP A 152 -12.54 6.20 14.18
N ALA A 153 -11.89 7.20 13.59
CA ALA A 153 -10.68 7.77 14.19
C ALA A 153 -10.93 8.44 15.55
N ALA A 154 -12.12 8.97 15.79
CA ALA A 154 -12.45 9.65 17.06
C ALA A 154 -12.86 8.69 18.18
N SER A 155 -13.52 7.58 17.87
CA SER A 155 -14.10 6.67 18.87
C SER A 155 -13.48 5.27 18.91
N GLY A 156 -12.80 4.84 17.86
CA GLY A 156 -12.31 3.45 17.72
C GLY A 156 -13.40 2.43 17.36
N GLU A 157 -14.62 2.88 17.08
CA GLU A 157 -15.70 1.99 16.66
C GLU A 157 -15.47 1.43 15.26
N VAL A 158 -15.77 0.14 15.06
CA VAL A 158 -15.67 -0.50 13.75
C VAL A 158 -16.75 0.06 12.81
N LYS A 159 -16.33 0.66 11.71
CA LYS A 159 -17.24 1.11 10.63
C LYS A 159 -17.55 -0.02 9.67
N TRP A 160 -16.54 -0.77 9.27
CA TRP A 160 -16.67 -1.97 8.47
C TRP A 160 -15.48 -2.92 8.70
N SER A 161 -15.67 -4.17 8.32
CA SER A 161 -14.68 -5.23 8.44
C SER A 161 -14.82 -6.19 7.27
N THR A 162 -13.76 -6.41 6.51
CA THR A 162 -13.77 -7.24 5.30
C THR A 162 -12.63 -8.25 5.33
N LYS A 163 -12.96 -9.53 5.20
CA LYS A 163 -11.96 -10.61 5.06
C LYS A 163 -11.61 -10.80 3.59
N ILE A 164 -10.33 -10.68 3.24
CA ILE A 164 -9.86 -10.73 1.85
C ILE A 164 -9.01 -11.95 1.51
N GLY A 165 -8.78 -12.84 2.47
CA GLY A 165 -7.94 -14.03 2.30
C GLY A 165 -8.25 -15.13 3.30
N ASP A 166 -7.44 -16.20 3.26
CA ASP A 166 -7.59 -17.38 4.10
C ASP A 166 -6.24 -17.82 4.71
N PRO A 167 -6.03 -17.65 6.03
CA PRO A 167 -4.83 -18.14 6.70
C PRO A 167 -4.62 -19.66 6.60
N ALA A 168 -5.68 -20.44 6.37
CA ALA A 168 -5.56 -21.91 6.24
C ALA A 168 -4.71 -22.32 5.02
N ILE A 169 -4.57 -21.44 4.02
CA ILE A 169 -3.69 -21.64 2.86
C ILE A 169 -2.42 -20.79 2.90
N GLY A 170 -2.11 -20.19 4.05
CA GLY A 170 -0.89 -19.40 4.25
C GLY A 170 -1.03 -17.91 3.97
N GLU A 171 -2.23 -17.40 3.67
CA GLU A 171 -2.43 -15.98 3.42
C GLU A 171 -2.45 -15.18 4.72
N THR A 172 -1.72 -14.05 4.73
CA THR A 172 -1.66 -13.12 5.86
C THR A 172 -1.56 -11.67 5.38
N LEU A 173 -1.77 -10.70 6.27
CA LEU A 173 -1.53 -9.28 5.99
C LEU A 173 -0.44 -8.75 6.92
N THR A 174 0.61 -8.20 6.34
CA THR A 174 1.76 -7.64 7.06
C THR A 174 2.16 -6.25 6.57
N MET A 175 1.55 -5.76 5.48
CA MET A 175 1.82 -4.45 4.87
C MET A 175 1.04 -3.34 5.57
N ALA A 176 1.42 -2.09 5.30
CA ALA A 176 0.55 -0.95 5.47
C ALA A 176 -0.38 -0.82 4.27
N THR A 177 -1.64 -0.47 4.50
CA THR A 177 -2.60 -0.15 3.44
C THR A 177 -2.38 1.27 2.92
N MET A 178 -2.88 1.59 1.73
CA MET A 178 -2.83 2.95 1.19
C MET A 178 -4.20 3.38 0.66
N PRO A 179 -4.82 4.40 1.26
CA PRO A 179 -6.01 5.04 0.68
C PRO A 179 -5.62 5.81 -0.59
N VAL A 180 -6.30 5.54 -1.69
CA VAL A 180 -6.12 6.24 -2.97
C VAL A 180 -7.50 6.60 -3.50
N LYS A 181 -7.79 7.89 -3.60
CA LYS A 181 -9.13 8.39 -3.99
C LYS A 181 -10.21 7.81 -3.06
N ASP A 182 -11.14 7.05 -3.58
CA ASP A 182 -12.24 6.37 -2.88
C ASP A 182 -11.95 4.90 -2.55
N LYS A 183 -10.70 4.45 -2.72
CA LYS A 183 -10.28 3.05 -2.55
C LYS A 183 -9.15 2.88 -1.54
N LEU A 184 -9.11 1.72 -0.90
CA LEU A 184 -8.03 1.26 -0.04
C LEU A 184 -7.26 0.15 -0.74
N MET A 185 -5.97 0.38 -1.03
CA MET A 185 -5.10 -0.62 -1.63
C MET A 185 -4.53 -1.54 -0.56
N VAL A 186 -4.68 -2.85 -0.75
CA VAL A 186 -4.24 -3.89 0.18
C VAL A 186 -3.55 -5.01 -0.59
N GLY A 187 -2.36 -5.41 -0.16
CA GLY A 187 -1.66 -6.56 -0.72
C GLY A 187 -2.02 -7.87 -0.01
N ILE A 188 -1.25 -8.92 -0.29
CA ILE A 188 -1.32 -10.21 0.41
C ILE A 188 0.09 -10.76 0.62
N SER A 189 0.36 -11.32 1.80
CA SER A 189 1.61 -12.01 2.17
C SER A 189 1.42 -13.52 2.12
N GLY A 190 2.53 -14.29 2.22
CA GLY A 190 2.52 -15.74 2.31
C GLY A 190 3.16 -16.43 1.11
N GLY A 191 4.03 -15.76 0.36
CA GLY A 191 4.72 -16.33 -0.79
C GLY A 191 5.44 -17.63 -0.46
N GLU A 192 6.02 -17.75 0.72
CA GLU A 192 6.73 -18.94 1.23
C GLU A 192 5.82 -20.18 1.31
N TYR A 193 4.54 -19.97 1.46
CA TYR A 193 3.52 -21.03 1.56
C TYR A 193 2.84 -21.34 0.22
N GLY A 194 3.35 -20.77 -0.88
CA GLY A 194 2.73 -20.93 -2.20
C GLY A 194 1.50 -20.05 -2.40
N VAL A 195 1.37 -18.98 -1.63
CA VAL A 195 0.32 -17.97 -1.87
C VAL A 195 0.62 -17.23 -3.15
N ARG A 196 -0.35 -17.19 -4.04
CA ARG A 196 -0.29 -16.37 -5.23
C ARG A 196 -0.53 -14.92 -4.89
N GLY A 197 0.48 -14.08 -5.07
CA GLY A 197 0.44 -12.65 -4.76
C GLY A 197 -0.71 -11.92 -5.47
N ARG A 198 -1.31 -10.94 -4.79
CA ARG A 198 -2.33 -10.07 -5.37
C ARG A 198 -2.46 -8.76 -4.62
N VAL A 199 -2.95 -7.75 -5.30
CA VAL A 199 -3.45 -6.51 -4.72
C VAL A 199 -4.98 -6.50 -4.82
N THR A 200 -5.64 -6.06 -3.76
CA THR A 200 -7.09 -5.87 -3.69
C THR A 200 -7.37 -4.40 -3.40
N ALA A 201 -8.25 -3.79 -4.16
CA ALA A 201 -8.80 -2.47 -3.85
C ALA A 201 -10.16 -2.63 -3.19
N LEU A 202 -10.32 -2.08 -2.00
CA LEU A 202 -11.59 -2.01 -1.29
C LEU A 202 -12.15 -0.60 -1.37
N ASN A 203 -13.47 -0.45 -1.47
CA ASN A 203 -14.11 0.85 -1.36
C ASN A 203 -13.94 1.39 0.07
N LEU A 204 -13.47 2.63 0.22
CA LEU A 204 -13.24 3.24 1.55
C LEU A 204 -14.51 3.31 2.37
N ALA A 205 -15.65 3.56 1.73
CA ALA A 205 -16.91 3.80 2.40
C ALA A 205 -17.47 2.57 3.14
N ASP A 206 -17.29 1.36 2.59
CA ASP A 206 -17.98 0.17 3.07
C ASP A 206 -17.13 -1.12 3.07
N GLY A 207 -15.87 -1.05 2.59
CA GLY A 207 -14.96 -2.18 2.55
C GLY A 207 -15.29 -3.24 1.50
N THR A 208 -16.22 -2.99 0.58
CA THR A 208 -16.51 -3.92 -0.52
C THR A 208 -15.37 -3.94 -1.54
N GLU A 209 -15.10 -5.13 -2.15
CA GLU A 209 -14.08 -5.27 -3.19
C GLU A 209 -14.48 -4.48 -4.44
N ALA A 210 -13.63 -3.54 -4.85
CA ALA A 210 -13.80 -2.78 -6.09
C ALA A 210 -13.17 -3.52 -7.28
N TRP A 211 -11.93 -3.99 -7.09
CA TRP A 211 -11.20 -4.82 -8.04
C TRP A 211 -10.08 -5.58 -7.34
N LYS A 212 -9.58 -6.61 -8.00
CA LYS A 212 -8.45 -7.44 -7.55
C LYS A 212 -7.58 -7.84 -8.72
N ALA A 213 -6.25 -7.77 -8.56
CA ALA A 213 -5.28 -8.14 -9.58
C ALA A 213 -4.19 -9.03 -9.03
N TYR A 214 -3.96 -10.19 -9.65
CA TYR A 214 -2.91 -11.13 -9.27
C TYR A 214 -1.54 -10.71 -9.83
N SER A 215 -0.47 -11.19 -9.18
CA SER A 215 0.91 -10.96 -9.61
C SER A 215 1.37 -11.91 -10.72
N THR A 216 0.74 -13.08 -10.79
CA THR A 216 1.06 -14.16 -11.75
C THR A 216 -0.23 -14.74 -12.31
N GLY A 217 -0.19 -15.39 -13.47
CA GLY A 217 -1.32 -16.13 -14.01
C GLY A 217 -1.92 -15.58 -15.31
N PRO A 218 -3.19 -15.88 -15.63
CA PRO A 218 -3.89 -15.41 -16.82
C PRO A 218 -4.02 -13.89 -16.89
N ASP A 219 -4.03 -13.35 -18.10
CA ASP A 219 -4.07 -11.90 -18.35
C ASP A 219 -5.30 -11.22 -17.73
N ASP A 220 -6.46 -11.85 -17.74
CA ASP A 220 -7.70 -11.33 -17.17
C ASP A 220 -7.68 -11.28 -15.64
N GLU A 221 -7.06 -12.26 -14.97
CA GLU A 221 -6.89 -12.25 -13.51
C GLU A 221 -5.80 -11.27 -13.05
N MET A 222 -4.82 -11.03 -13.90
CA MET A 222 -3.76 -10.05 -13.67
C MET A 222 -4.18 -8.62 -14.01
N LEU A 223 -5.34 -8.41 -14.63
CA LEU A 223 -5.80 -7.13 -15.17
C LEU A 223 -4.73 -6.49 -16.06
N VAL A 224 -4.29 -7.21 -17.06
CA VAL A 224 -3.37 -6.73 -18.09
C VAL A 224 -4.03 -6.74 -19.47
N ASP A 225 -3.63 -5.80 -20.30
CA ASP A 225 -3.89 -5.82 -21.74
C ASP A 225 -2.58 -6.16 -22.44
N PRO A 226 -2.46 -7.31 -23.08
CA PRO A 226 -1.21 -7.79 -23.68
C PRO A 226 -0.64 -6.86 -24.76
N GLU A 227 -1.49 -6.03 -25.39
CA GLU A 227 -1.07 -5.11 -26.47
C GLU A 227 -0.64 -3.73 -25.93
N THR A 228 -1.19 -3.29 -24.79
CA THR A 228 -0.96 -1.94 -24.25
C THR A 228 -0.19 -1.91 -22.93
N THR A 229 -0.25 -2.98 -22.11
CA THR A 229 0.63 -3.12 -20.95
C THR A 229 2.06 -3.37 -21.43
N THR A 230 3.03 -2.63 -20.90
CA THR A 230 4.40 -2.68 -21.41
C THR A 230 5.42 -3.18 -20.38
N HIS A 231 6.49 -3.81 -20.87
CA HIS A 231 7.73 -4.07 -20.16
C HIS A 231 8.90 -3.53 -21.00
N LEU A 232 9.74 -2.68 -20.39
CA LEU A 232 10.84 -1.99 -21.10
C LEU A 232 10.37 -1.26 -22.37
N GLY A 233 9.18 -0.65 -22.31
CA GLY A 233 8.58 0.10 -23.42
C GLY A 233 8.04 -0.75 -24.58
N LYS A 234 7.94 -2.07 -24.41
CA LYS A 234 7.36 -2.98 -25.41
C LYS A 234 6.13 -3.68 -24.82
N PRO A 235 5.09 -3.95 -25.63
CA PRO A 235 3.96 -4.77 -25.19
C PRO A 235 4.42 -6.09 -24.59
N ILE A 236 3.75 -6.53 -23.51
CA ILE A 236 4.11 -7.78 -22.81
C ILE A 236 3.75 -9.03 -23.60
N GLY A 237 2.76 -8.93 -24.53
CA GLY A 237 2.21 -10.05 -25.26
C GLY A 237 1.24 -10.91 -24.44
N ALA A 238 0.42 -11.68 -25.15
CA ALA A 238 -0.56 -12.55 -24.54
C ALA A 238 0.08 -13.63 -23.66
N ASP A 239 -0.56 -13.90 -22.53
CA ASP A 239 -0.15 -14.96 -21.58
C ASP A 239 1.31 -14.82 -21.11
N SER A 240 1.82 -13.58 -21.04
CA SER A 240 3.23 -13.29 -20.73
C SER A 240 3.70 -13.88 -19.40
N SER A 241 2.79 -13.96 -18.41
CA SER A 241 3.06 -14.64 -17.14
C SER A 241 3.06 -16.15 -17.35
N LEU A 242 1.99 -16.73 -17.87
CA LEU A 242 1.85 -18.20 -18.07
C LEU A 242 3.01 -18.79 -18.85
N ASN A 243 3.44 -18.13 -19.92
CA ASN A 243 4.53 -18.58 -20.79
C ASN A 243 5.93 -18.54 -20.12
N SER A 244 6.03 -18.00 -18.91
CA SER A 244 7.28 -17.90 -18.14
C SER A 244 7.38 -18.85 -16.95
N TRP A 245 6.41 -19.76 -16.80
CA TRP A 245 6.35 -20.77 -15.75
C TRP A 245 6.26 -22.17 -16.36
N GLU A 246 6.81 -23.16 -15.67
CA GLU A 246 6.63 -24.56 -16.02
C GLU A 246 5.25 -25.04 -15.56
N GLY A 247 4.43 -25.50 -16.51
CA GLY A 247 3.10 -26.04 -16.21
C GLY A 247 2.24 -25.10 -15.34
N ASP A 248 1.74 -25.63 -14.24
CA ASP A 248 0.84 -24.93 -13.32
C ASP A 248 1.56 -24.24 -12.14
N GLN A 249 2.89 -24.13 -12.17
CA GLN A 249 3.65 -23.53 -11.05
C GLN A 249 3.25 -22.08 -10.74
N TRP A 250 2.75 -21.34 -11.73
CA TRP A 250 2.20 -20.00 -11.52
C TRP A 250 1.06 -19.92 -10.49
N LYS A 251 0.32 -21.02 -10.28
CA LYS A 251 -0.80 -21.12 -9.31
C LYS A 251 -0.34 -20.98 -7.86
N ILE A 252 0.89 -21.40 -7.62
CA ILE A 252 1.58 -21.25 -6.32
C ILE A 252 2.78 -20.33 -6.47
N GLY A 253 2.76 -19.44 -7.47
CA GLY A 253 3.92 -18.73 -7.98
C GLY A 253 4.49 -17.64 -7.08
N GLY A 254 3.93 -17.38 -5.91
CA GLY A 254 4.41 -16.30 -5.06
C GLY A 254 4.14 -14.93 -5.66
N GLY A 255 5.15 -14.05 -5.68
CA GLY A 255 5.00 -12.65 -6.02
C GLY A 255 4.10 -11.91 -5.03
N PRO A 256 4.23 -12.17 -3.69
CA PRO A 256 3.37 -11.56 -2.68
C PRO A 256 3.59 -10.05 -2.63
N ILE A 257 2.61 -9.33 -2.07
CA ILE A 257 2.65 -7.86 -1.97
C ILE A 257 2.53 -7.51 -0.49
N TRP A 258 3.67 -7.40 0.19
CA TRP A 258 3.74 -7.15 1.63
C TRP A 258 4.53 -5.89 2.00
N GLY A 259 5.01 -5.15 0.98
CA GLY A 259 5.77 -3.92 1.15
C GLY A 259 4.92 -2.67 1.04
N TRP A 260 5.45 -1.67 0.36
CA TRP A 260 4.93 -0.32 0.33
C TRP A 260 4.30 0.02 -1.03
N PHE A 261 3.26 0.83 -0.97
CA PHE A 261 2.63 1.45 -2.13
C PHE A 261 3.13 2.89 -2.29
N SER A 262 3.13 3.40 -3.52
CA SER A 262 3.21 4.83 -3.83
C SER A 262 2.18 5.19 -4.89
N TYR A 263 1.79 6.46 -4.97
CA TYR A 263 0.76 6.93 -5.87
C TYR A 263 1.12 8.28 -6.48
N ASP A 264 0.98 8.38 -7.81
CA ASP A 264 1.10 9.63 -8.57
C ASP A 264 -0.30 10.10 -8.95
N PRO A 265 -0.84 11.17 -8.34
CA PRO A 265 -2.16 11.66 -8.64
C PRO A 265 -2.30 12.26 -10.04
N ASP A 266 -1.24 12.82 -10.61
CA ASP A 266 -1.27 13.41 -11.95
C ASP A 266 -1.42 12.36 -13.04
N LEU A 267 -0.80 11.18 -12.84
CA LEU A 267 -0.86 10.05 -13.75
C LEU A 267 -2.00 9.09 -13.44
N ASN A 268 -2.64 9.22 -12.27
CA ASN A 268 -3.58 8.25 -11.69
C ASN A 268 -2.98 6.84 -11.63
N LEU A 269 -1.69 6.73 -11.30
CA LEU A 269 -0.99 5.47 -11.22
C LEU A 269 -0.53 5.19 -9.79
N PHE A 270 -0.82 4.00 -9.29
CA PHE A 270 -0.19 3.51 -8.09
C PHE A 270 0.86 2.43 -8.42
N TYR A 271 1.89 2.40 -7.59
CA TYR A 271 3.07 1.57 -7.81
C TYR A 271 3.33 0.71 -6.59
N TYR A 272 3.79 -0.51 -6.86
CA TYR A 272 4.22 -1.44 -5.81
C TYR A 272 5.20 -2.46 -6.39
N GLY A 273 5.89 -3.16 -5.50
CA GLY A 273 6.73 -4.28 -5.87
C GLY A 273 6.06 -5.61 -5.54
N THR A 274 6.35 -6.64 -6.32
CA THR A 274 6.01 -8.03 -6.01
C THR A 274 7.22 -8.74 -5.45
N GLY A 275 7.01 -9.58 -4.47
CA GLY A 275 8.06 -10.36 -3.79
C GLY A 275 8.58 -11.54 -4.60
N ASN A 276 9.28 -12.41 -3.90
CA ASN A 276 9.92 -13.60 -4.42
C ASN A 276 8.93 -14.55 -5.14
N PRO A 277 9.39 -15.31 -6.14
CA PRO A 277 8.62 -16.43 -6.68
C PRO A 277 8.61 -17.61 -5.71
N SER A 278 7.54 -18.39 -5.73
CA SER A 278 7.41 -19.69 -5.07
C SER A 278 7.46 -20.80 -6.15
N THR A 279 7.95 -21.96 -5.88
CA THR A 279 8.60 -22.46 -4.68
C THR A 279 10.05 -21.99 -4.62
N TRP A 280 10.66 -22.01 -3.42
CA TRP A 280 12.06 -21.61 -3.27
C TRP A 280 13.05 -22.51 -4.05
N ASN A 281 12.73 -23.78 -4.26
CA ASN A 281 13.52 -24.61 -5.16
C ASN A 281 13.30 -24.19 -6.61
N ALA A 282 14.18 -23.34 -7.13
CA ALA A 282 14.10 -22.77 -8.47
C ALA A 282 14.07 -23.83 -9.60
N ALA A 283 14.62 -25.02 -9.38
CA ALA A 283 14.56 -26.13 -10.33
C ALA A 283 13.13 -26.63 -10.62
N GLN A 284 12.17 -26.35 -9.73
CA GLN A 284 10.76 -26.68 -9.91
C GLN A 284 9.98 -25.65 -10.74
N ARG A 285 10.55 -24.48 -10.95
CA ARG A 285 9.93 -23.36 -11.67
C ARG A 285 10.87 -22.72 -12.70
N PRO A 286 11.40 -23.51 -13.67
CA PRO A 286 12.23 -22.92 -14.72
C PRO A 286 11.50 -21.81 -15.48
N GLY A 287 12.27 -20.88 -16.06
CA GLY A 287 11.77 -19.70 -16.77
C GLY A 287 11.90 -18.41 -15.93
N ASP A 288 11.47 -17.29 -16.50
CA ASP A 288 11.63 -15.96 -15.88
C ASP A 288 10.72 -15.73 -14.68
N ASN A 289 9.70 -16.56 -14.47
CA ASN A 289 8.71 -16.47 -13.39
C ASN A 289 8.01 -15.11 -13.30
N LYS A 290 7.53 -14.64 -14.44
CA LYS A 290 6.82 -13.36 -14.55
C LYS A 290 5.44 -13.44 -13.86
N TRP A 291 5.03 -12.48 -13.08
CA TRP A 291 5.69 -11.22 -12.76
C TRP A 291 6.02 -11.14 -11.27
N SER A 292 6.82 -12.08 -10.77
CA SER A 292 7.48 -11.94 -9.47
C SER A 292 8.67 -10.99 -9.58
N MET A 293 9.18 -10.46 -8.47
CA MET A 293 10.31 -9.53 -8.43
C MET A 293 10.13 -8.33 -9.37
N THR A 294 8.92 -7.77 -9.41
CA THR A 294 8.49 -6.81 -10.44
C THR A 294 7.96 -5.53 -9.81
N ILE A 295 8.37 -4.38 -10.33
CA ILE A 295 7.67 -3.11 -10.11
C ILE A 295 6.45 -3.10 -11.02
N MET A 296 5.27 -2.90 -10.44
CA MET A 296 4.01 -2.81 -11.16
C MET A 296 3.44 -1.39 -11.07
N ALA A 297 3.02 -0.84 -12.21
CA ALA A 297 2.29 0.42 -12.31
C ALA A 297 0.87 0.14 -12.81
N ARG A 298 -0.13 0.52 -12.01
CA ARG A 298 -1.54 0.28 -12.31
C ARG A 298 -2.37 1.54 -12.22
N ASP A 299 -3.37 1.62 -13.06
CA ASP A 299 -4.45 2.60 -12.94
C ASP A 299 -5.22 2.36 -11.63
N ALA A 300 -5.34 3.38 -10.79
CA ALA A 300 -5.91 3.25 -9.47
C ALA A 300 -7.43 2.98 -9.47
N ASP A 301 -8.14 3.43 -10.49
CA ASP A 301 -9.60 3.26 -10.58
C ASP A 301 -9.98 1.85 -11.00
N THR A 302 -9.24 1.29 -11.96
CA THR A 302 -9.59 0.04 -12.64
C THR A 302 -8.73 -1.15 -12.27
N GLY A 303 -7.55 -0.93 -11.68
CA GLY A 303 -6.54 -1.96 -11.45
C GLY A 303 -5.79 -2.38 -12.71
N MET A 304 -6.14 -1.86 -13.91
CA MET A 304 -5.47 -2.22 -15.14
C MET A 304 -4.01 -1.80 -15.15
N ALA A 305 -3.13 -2.74 -15.49
CA ALA A 305 -1.71 -2.48 -15.53
C ALA A 305 -1.34 -1.60 -16.74
N LYS A 306 -0.45 -0.63 -16.50
CA LYS A 306 0.13 0.22 -17.55
C LYS A 306 1.51 -0.25 -17.96
N TRP A 307 2.36 -0.55 -16.99
CA TRP A 307 3.67 -1.10 -17.25
C TRP A 307 4.19 -1.93 -16.09
N PHE A 308 5.12 -2.82 -16.42
CA PHE A 308 5.87 -3.66 -15.49
C PHE A 308 7.38 -3.48 -15.70
N TYR A 309 8.14 -3.67 -14.65
CA TYR A 309 9.60 -3.80 -14.73
C TYR A 309 10.05 -4.92 -13.81
N GLN A 310 10.37 -6.07 -14.39
CA GLN A 310 10.92 -7.20 -13.62
C GLN A 310 12.39 -6.91 -13.31
N MET A 311 12.72 -6.86 -12.02
CA MET A 311 14.05 -6.49 -11.53
C MET A 311 15.01 -7.68 -11.53
N THR A 312 14.50 -8.86 -11.18
CA THR A 312 15.27 -10.10 -11.11
C THR A 312 14.43 -11.25 -11.68
N PRO A 313 14.61 -11.59 -12.97
CA PRO A 313 14.02 -12.81 -13.52
C PRO A 313 14.57 -14.06 -12.80
N HIS A 314 13.72 -15.09 -12.64
CA HIS A 314 14.10 -16.36 -12.03
C HIS A 314 14.84 -16.20 -10.69
N ASP A 315 14.31 -15.39 -9.78
CA ASP A 315 14.94 -15.12 -8.49
C ASP A 315 15.15 -16.42 -7.70
N GLU A 316 16.41 -16.73 -7.42
CA GLU A 316 16.87 -17.88 -6.63
C GLU A 316 17.34 -17.47 -5.22
N TRP A 317 17.33 -16.15 -4.91
CA TRP A 317 17.98 -15.57 -3.75
C TRP A 317 17.03 -15.00 -2.71
N ASP A 318 15.71 -15.00 -3.01
CA ASP A 318 14.72 -14.39 -2.14
C ASP A 318 14.98 -12.87 -1.96
N TYR A 319 15.18 -12.18 -3.07
CA TYR A 319 15.47 -10.73 -3.04
C TYR A 319 14.24 -9.88 -2.66
N ASP A 320 13.03 -10.41 -2.79
CA ASP A 320 11.81 -9.75 -2.35
C ASP A 320 11.62 -8.33 -2.90
N GLY A 321 11.17 -8.23 -4.11
CA GLY A 321 11.01 -6.96 -4.81
C GLY A 321 9.95 -6.00 -4.25
N VAL A 322 9.84 -5.79 -2.95
CA VAL A 322 8.77 -5.03 -2.29
C VAL A 322 9.23 -3.71 -1.64
N ASN A 323 10.49 -3.32 -1.85
CA ASN A 323 11.01 -2.05 -1.33
C ASN A 323 10.23 -0.86 -1.84
N GLU A 324 10.38 0.30 -1.19
CA GLU A 324 9.71 1.55 -1.55
C GLU A 324 10.05 1.99 -2.98
N ASN A 325 9.02 2.40 -3.69
CA ASN A 325 9.16 3.16 -4.92
C ASN A 325 9.04 4.64 -4.57
N ILE A 326 10.13 5.39 -4.67
CA ILE A 326 10.19 6.80 -4.35
C ILE A 326 9.88 7.60 -5.61
N LEU A 327 8.84 8.44 -5.57
CA LEU A 327 8.42 9.25 -6.70
C LEU A 327 8.99 10.67 -6.55
N THR A 328 9.52 11.23 -7.64
CA THR A 328 10.03 12.61 -7.67
C THR A 328 9.83 13.23 -9.03
N ASP A 329 9.62 14.55 -9.06
CA ASP A 329 9.67 15.34 -10.28
C ASP A 329 11.04 16.03 -10.32
N GLN A 330 11.85 15.71 -11.32
CA GLN A 330 13.23 16.23 -11.46
C GLN A 330 13.53 16.68 -12.87
N GLU A 331 14.41 17.67 -12.99
CA GLU A 331 14.96 18.07 -14.27
C GLU A 331 16.06 17.09 -14.70
N VAL A 332 15.83 16.41 -15.84
CA VAL A 332 16.79 15.51 -16.47
C VAL A 332 16.98 15.98 -17.91
N ASP A 333 18.22 16.29 -18.28
CA ASP A 333 18.58 16.80 -19.61
C ASP A 333 17.75 18.02 -20.06
N GLY A 334 17.50 18.96 -19.11
CA GLY A 334 16.74 20.17 -19.37
C GLY A 334 15.22 19.99 -19.49
N GLN A 335 14.69 18.84 -19.11
CA GLN A 335 13.26 18.54 -19.12
C GLN A 335 12.81 18.04 -17.74
N MET A 336 11.69 18.58 -17.25
CA MET A 336 11.03 18.00 -16.07
C MET A 336 10.50 16.61 -16.38
N ARG A 337 10.88 15.64 -15.56
CA ARG A 337 10.48 14.23 -15.70
C ARG A 337 9.96 13.70 -14.37
N LYS A 338 8.90 12.90 -14.44
CA LYS A 338 8.44 12.08 -13.33
C LYS A 338 9.33 10.84 -13.24
N LEU A 339 10.00 10.69 -12.10
CA LEU A 339 10.93 9.59 -11.84
C LEU A 339 10.38 8.69 -10.76
N LEU A 340 10.55 7.39 -10.95
CA LEU A 340 10.43 6.38 -9.90
C LEU A 340 11.83 5.87 -9.59
N THR A 341 12.29 6.08 -8.37
CA THR A 341 13.59 5.60 -7.90
C THR A 341 13.38 4.49 -6.88
N ARG A 342 14.14 3.42 -7.04
CA ARG A 342 14.10 2.26 -6.16
C ARG A 342 15.50 1.74 -5.93
N PHE A 343 15.76 1.32 -4.69
CA PHE A 343 16.94 0.55 -4.30
C PHE A 343 16.52 -0.87 -3.99
N ASP A 344 17.05 -1.83 -4.69
CA ASP A 344 16.62 -3.21 -4.57
C ASP A 344 17.68 -4.11 -3.90
N ARG A 345 17.25 -5.24 -3.33
CA ARG A 345 18.16 -6.16 -2.62
C ARG A 345 19.15 -6.87 -3.55
N ASN A 346 18.86 -6.90 -4.85
CA ASN A 346 19.81 -7.38 -5.87
C ASN A 346 21.03 -6.46 -6.06
N GLY A 347 21.09 -5.33 -5.33
CA GLY A 347 22.20 -4.38 -5.36
C GLY A 347 22.12 -3.32 -6.45
N PHE A 348 21.01 -3.25 -7.20
CA PHE A 348 20.78 -2.24 -8.24
C PHE A 348 19.84 -1.13 -7.74
N ALA A 349 19.98 0.01 -8.39
CA ALA A 349 19.06 1.13 -8.28
C ALA A 349 18.47 1.45 -9.66
#